data_fe5a0d4722c01721ec272fe538a2d616
#
_entry.id   fe5a0d4722c01721ec272fe538a2d616
#
_cell.length_a   1.000
_cell.length_b   1.000
_cell.length_c   1.000
_cell.angle_alpha   90.00
_cell.angle_beta   90.00
_cell.angle_gamma   90.00
#
_symmetry.space_group_name_H-M   'P 1'
#
loop_
_entity.id
_entity.type
_entity.pdbx_description
1 polymer ?
#
loop_
_entity_poly.entity_id
_entity_poly.type
_entity_poly.pdbx_seq_one_letter_code
_entity_poly.pdbx_strand_id
1 'polypeptide(L)'
;CDPSEYMAQKWAFSLSDKCIVLEDDDVPAVSFFGFCKELLDKYEHDTRISMIAGFNNEEITPDITSDYFFATTFSIWGWASWRRVTDQWDEFYTFLDDKENMRQLKNLIHTRRYRKDFIYMCQRHREHGKAYYETIFHASMLFNSGLSIVPTRNMINNLGATADSTHFAGSVHTMPRGYRRIFTMKRHEVEFPLKHPRHVIENTAYKDSVYRIMAWRHPWIKIARSFEELALNLRYGNFTIIWQTLQKRIRKWMKQDRHL
;
A
#
# COMPACT_ATOMS: atom_id res chain seq x y z
N CYS A 1 14.11 0.49 -5.31
CA CYS A 1 12.75 1.06 -5.47
C CYS A 1 12.89 2.47 -6.01
N ASP A 2 12.70 2.64 -7.24
CA ASP A 2 13.08 3.89 -7.88
C ASP A 2 12.30 4.09 -9.19
N PRO A 3 12.56 5.19 -9.91
CA PRO A 3 11.98 5.46 -11.21
C PRO A 3 12.03 4.30 -12.20
N SER A 4 12.94 3.35 -12.01
CA SER A 4 13.04 2.13 -12.82
C SER A 4 11.77 1.28 -12.79
N GLU A 5 11.11 1.15 -11.65
CA GLU A 5 9.85 0.41 -11.53
C GLU A 5 8.72 1.11 -12.28
N TYR A 6 8.59 2.43 -12.11
CA TYR A 6 7.64 3.23 -12.88
C TYR A 6 7.85 3.08 -14.39
N MET A 7 9.10 3.22 -14.83
CA MET A 7 9.46 3.09 -16.26
C MET A 7 9.19 1.68 -16.80
N ALA A 8 9.54 0.64 -16.05
CA ALA A 8 9.29 -0.75 -16.42
C ALA A 8 7.79 -1.03 -16.53
N GLN A 9 7.00 -0.56 -15.61
CA GLN A 9 5.55 -0.71 -15.63
C GLN A 9 4.92 0.06 -16.81
N LYS A 10 5.29 1.33 -17.03
CA LYS A 10 4.83 2.10 -18.19
C LYS A 10 5.20 1.42 -19.52
N TRP A 11 6.39 0.87 -19.60
CA TRP A 11 6.83 0.10 -20.77
C TRP A 11 6.00 -1.17 -20.97
N ALA A 12 5.82 -1.99 -19.92
CA ALA A 12 5.02 -3.22 -19.98
C ALA A 12 3.57 -2.94 -20.42
N PHE A 13 2.93 -1.94 -19.82
CA PHE A 13 1.57 -1.53 -20.19
C PHE A 13 1.49 -0.86 -21.58
N SER A 14 2.59 -0.35 -22.14
CA SER A 14 2.61 0.11 -23.54
C SER A 14 2.57 -1.04 -24.55
N LEU A 15 3.00 -2.24 -24.14
CA LEU A 15 3.02 -3.44 -24.98
C LEU A 15 1.80 -4.35 -24.77
N SER A 16 1.14 -4.26 -23.59
CA SER A 16 0.00 -5.10 -23.23
C SER A 16 -1.10 -4.26 -22.58
N ASP A 17 -2.37 -4.61 -22.88
CA ASP A 17 -3.52 -3.93 -22.27
C ASP A 17 -3.77 -4.35 -20.82
N LYS A 18 -3.20 -5.47 -20.38
CA LYS A 18 -3.37 -6.08 -19.06
C LYS A 18 -2.02 -6.62 -18.58
N CYS A 19 -1.63 -6.30 -17.35
CA CYS A 19 -0.41 -6.85 -16.75
C CYS A 19 -0.65 -7.28 -15.31
N ILE A 20 0.10 -8.31 -14.90
CA ILE A 20 0.32 -8.67 -13.49
C ILE A 20 1.71 -8.18 -13.11
N VAL A 21 1.82 -7.51 -11.98
CA VAL A 21 3.07 -6.96 -11.46
C VAL A 21 3.41 -7.64 -10.14
N LEU A 22 4.63 -8.14 -10.04
CA LEU A 22 5.21 -8.75 -8.85
C LEU A 22 6.57 -8.09 -8.59
N GLU A 23 6.87 -7.83 -7.34
CA GLU A 23 8.22 -7.46 -6.88
C GLU A 23 9.07 -8.73 -6.71
N ASP A 24 10.39 -8.60 -6.68
CA ASP A 24 11.34 -9.73 -6.60
C ASP A 24 11.26 -10.49 -5.27
N ASP A 25 10.69 -9.88 -4.25
CA ASP A 25 10.44 -10.46 -2.92
C ASP A 25 8.98 -10.90 -2.70
N ASP A 26 8.11 -10.75 -3.70
CA ASP A 26 6.74 -11.23 -3.66
C ASP A 26 6.65 -12.72 -3.99
N VAL A 27 5.98 -13.46 -3.12
CA VAL A 27 5.70 -14.89 -3.31
C VAL A 27 4.20 -15.09 -3.42
N PRO A 28 3.64 -15.23 -4.64
CA PRO A 28 2.21 -15.44 -4.86
C PRO A 28 1.76 -16.87 -4.54
N ALA A 29 0.49 -17.03 -4.19
CA ALA A 29 -0.23 -18.30 -4.31
C ALA A 29 -0.32 -18.70 -5.80
N VAL A 30 -0.34 -19.99 -6.11
CA VAL A 30 -0.41 -20.43 -7.51
C VAL A 30 -1.71 -19.97 -8.18
N SER A 31 -2.81 -19.98 -7.45
CA SER A 31 -4.11 -19.52 -7.93
C SER A 31 -4.21 -18.00 -8.11
N PHE A 32 -3.23 -17.20 -7.64
CA PHE A 32 -3.20 -15.76 -7.86
C PHE A 32 -3.22 -15.38 -9.34
N PHE A 33 -2.51 -16.12 -10.19
CA PHE A 33 -2.50 -15.85 -11.62
C PHE A 33 -3.86 -16.11 -12.28
N GLY A 34 -4.54 -17.19 -11.89
CA GLY A 34 -5.91 -17.47 -12.33
C GLY A 34 -6.91 -16.43 -11.81
N PHE A 35 -6.76 -16.02 -10.54
CA PHE A 35 -7.54 -14.96 -9.93
C PHE A 35 -7.39 -13.63 -10.70
N CYS A 36 -6.18 -13.22 -11.00
CA CYS A 36 -5.93 -12.02 -11.80
C CYS A 36 -6.51 -12.16 -13.21
N LYS A 37 -6.30 -13.29 -13.88
CA LYS A 37 -6.80 -13.50 -15.24
C LYS A 37 -8.32 -13.36 -15.30
N GLU A 38 -9.06 -14.09 -14.46
CA GLU A 38 -10.52 -14.04 -14.44
C GLU A 38 -11.05 -12.63 -14.16
N LEU A 39 -10.43 -11.91 -13.24
CA LEU A 39 -10.87 -10.58 -12.86
C LEU A 39 -10.44 -9.48 -13.86
N LEU A 40 -9.27 -9.61 -14.47
CA LEU A 40 -8.85 -8.74 -15.57
C LEU A 40 -9.82 -8.82 -16.75
N ASP A 41 -10.30 -10.03 -17.08
CA ASP A 41 -11.29 -10.22 -18.14
C ASP A 41 -12.67 -9.72 -17.73
N LYS A 42 -13.11 -10.02 -16.49
CA LYS A 42 -14.43 -9.62 -15.99
C LYS A 42 -14.61 -8.11 -15.88
N TYR A 43 -13.60 -7.39 -15.44
CA TYR A 43 -13.67 -5.94 -15.15
C TYR A 43 -12.93 -5.08 -16.17
N GLU A 44 -12.62 -5.61 -17.34
CA GLU A 44 -11.90 -4.91 -18.40
C GLU A 44 -12.50 -3.53 -18.73
N HIS A 45 -13.82 -3.47 -18.82
CA HIS A 45 -14.55 -2.25 -19.20
C HIS A 45 -15.19 -1.52 -18.01
N ASP A 46 -15.00 -2.02 -16.79
CA ASP A 46 -15.53 -1.36 -15.58
C ASP A 46 -14.53 -0.31 -15.08
N THR A 47 -14.78 0.95 -15.43
CA THR A 47 -13.91 2.08 -15.08
C THR A 47 -13.86 2.39 -13.59
N ARG A 48 -14.74 1.80 -12.77
CA ARG A 48 -14.68 1.91 -11.31
C ARG A 48 -13.52 1.15 -10.72
N ILE A 49 -13.02 0.11 -11.43
CA ILE A 49 -11.96 -0.76 -10.94
C ILE A 49 -10.62 -0.31 -11.53
N SER A 50 -9.69 0.01 -10.64
CA SER A 50 -8.34 0.44 -11.01
C SER A 50 -7.28 -0.61 -10.73
N MET A 51 -7.51 -1.52 -9.77
CA MET A 51 -6.49 -2.46 -9.30
C MET A 51 -7.12 -3.80 -8.91
N ILE A 52 -6.40 -4.88 -9.16
CA ILE A 52 -6.64 -6.19 -8.57
C ILE A 52 -5.44 -6.45 -7.66
N ALA A 53 -5.64 -6.42 -6.34
CA ALA A 53 -4.59 -6.70 -5.38
C ALA A 53 -4.53 -8.20 -5.05
N GLY A 54 -3.33 -8.72 -4.81
CA GLY A 54 -3.13 -10.07 -4.27
C GLY A 54 -3.03 -10.08 -2.75
N PHE A 55 -2.70 -8.92 -2.15
CA PHE A 55 -2.46 -8.79 -0.74
C PHE A 55 -3.69 -8.34 0.04
N ASN A 56 -4.00 -9.05 1.14
CA ASN A 56 -5.03 -8.68 2.10
C ASN A 56 -4.40 -8.39 3.46
N ASN A 57 -4.51 -7.14 3.95
CA ASN A 57 -3.92 -6.68 5.20
C ASN A 57 -4.44 -7.40 6.46
N GLU A 58 -5.58 -8.08 6.38
CA GLU A 58 -6.17 -8.83 7.48
C GLU A 58 -5.82 -10.32 7.46
N GLU A 59 -5.17 -10.80 6.40
CA GLU A 59 -4.95 -12.22 6.06
C GLU A 59 -6.25 -12.90 5.60
N ILE A 60 -7.29 -12.85 6.40
CA ILE A 60 -8.64 -13.31 6.09
C ILE A 60 -9.60 -12.23 6.56
N THR A 61 -10.38 -11.68 5.65
CA THR A 61 -11.45 -10.73 6.00
C THR A 61 -12.71 -11.50 6.36
N PRO A 62 -13.21 -11.37 7.60
CA PRO A 62 -14.37 -12.11 8.06
C PRO A 62 -15.67 -11.63 7.38
N ASP A 63 -16.72 -12.46 7.49
CA ASP A 63 -18.09 -12.12 7.11
C ASP A 63 -18.31 -11.80 5.62
N ILE A 64 -17.37 -12.26 4.74
CA ILE A 64 -17.49 -12.15 3.30
C ILE A 64 -17.65 -13.54 2.69
N THR A 65 -18.71 -13.71 1.88
CA THR A 65 -19.04 -15.01 1.25
C THR A 65 -18.47 -15.15 -0.17
N SER A 66 -18.07 -14.03 -0.80
CA SER A 66 -17.38 -14.00 -2.09
C SER A 66 -15.87 -14.15 -1.92
N ASP A 67 -15.18 -14.52 -2.99
CA ASP A 67 -13.72 -14.73 -2.94
C ASP A 67 -12.93 -13.43 -2.94
N TYR A 68 -13.60 -12.30 -3.18
CA TYR A 68 -13.03 -10.95 -3.14
C TYR A 68 -14.11 -9.91 -2.82
N PHE A 69 -13.66 -8.71 -2.54
CA PHE A 69 -14.48 -7.52 -2.29
C PHE A 69 -13.78 -6.26 -2.83
N PHE A 70 -14.42 -5.10 -2.70
CA PHE A 70 -13.89 -3.83 -3.21
C PHE A 70 -13.53 -2.90 -2.06
N ALA A 71 -12.43 -2.16 -2.21
CA ALA A 71 -11.98 -1.17 -1.23
C ALA A 71 -11.25 -0.02 -1.92
N THR A 72 -11.16 1.12 -1.25
CA THR A 72 -10.31 2.25 -1.67
C THR A 72 -8.90 2.16 -1.08
N THR A 73 -8.49 0.96 -0.62
CA THR A 73 -7.14 0.71 -0.13
C THR A 73 -6.20 0.37 -1.28
N PHE A 74 -4.95 0.72 -1.10
CA PHE A 74 -3.89 0.48 -2.07
C PHE A 74 -2.86 -0.49 -1.50
N SER A 75 -2.42 -1.47 -2.29
CA SER A 75 -1.35 -2.40 -1.94
C SER A 75 -0.47 -2.66 -3.15
N ILE A 76 0.84 -2.59 -2.95
CA ILE A 76 1.85 -2.78 -3.99
C ILE A 76 2.32 -4.22 -4.12
N TRP A 77 2.10 -5.06 -3.12
CA TRP A 77 2.57 -6.44 -3.12
C TRP A 77 1.66 -7.32 -3.97
N GLY A 78 2.14 -7.66 -5.17
CA GLY A 78 1.44 -8.48 -6.13
C GLY A 78 0.09 -7.89 -6.55
N TRP A 79 0.03 -7.32 -7.73
CA TRP A 79 -1.18 -6.68 -8.23
C TRP A 79 -1.33 -6.85 -9.74
N ALA A 80 -2.53 -6.58 -10.25
CA ALA A 80 -2.80 -6.51 -11.68
C ALA A 80 -3.65 -5.30 -12.02
N SER A 81 -3.51 -4.81 -13.25
CA SER A 81 -4.27 -3.66 -13.75
C SER A 81 -4.31 -3.64 -15.29
N TRP A 82 -4.84 -2.56 -15.83
CA TRP A 82 -5.04 -2.32 -17.25
C TRP A 82 -4.31 -1.07 -17.71
N ARG A 83 -3.91 -1.04 -19.01
CA ARG A 83 -3.34 0.15 -19.65
C ARG A 83 -4.20 1.39 -19.44
N ARG A 84 -5.54 1.27 -19.56
CA ARG A 84 -6.48 2.39 -19.34
C ARG A 84 -6.32 3.09 -17.98
N VAL A 85 -5.76 2.40 -16.99
CA VAL A 85 -5.49 2.94 -15.65
C VAL A 85 -4.11 3.61 -15.62
N THR A 86 -3.10 2.96 -16.16
CA THR A 86 -1.73 3.49 -16.15
C THR A 86 -1.55 4.68 -17.10
N ASP A 87 -2.40 4.81 -18.12
CA ASP A 87 -2.42 6.00 -19.01
C ASP A 87 -2.88 7.28 -18.29
N GLN A 88 -3.57 7.13 -17.14
CA GLN A 88 -4.02 8.25 -16.31
C GLN A 88 -3.00 8.65 -15.23
N TRP A 89 -1.84 8.03 -15.19
CA TRP A 89 -0.82 8.32 -14.20
C TRP A 89 -0.14 9.66 -14.44
N ASP A 90 -0.12 10.50 -13.40
CA ASP A 90 0.51 11.82 -13.40
C ASP A 90 1.86 11.76 -12.66
N GLU A 91 2.93 11.54 -13.39
CA GLU A 91 4.30 11.48 -12.87
C GLU A 91 4.83 12.81 -12.33
N PHE A 92 4.20 13.92 -12.70
CA PHE A 92 4.58 15.27 -12.28
C PHE A 92 3.80 15.76 -11.06
N TYR A 93 2.83 14.97 -10.56
CA TYR A 93 1.98 15.37 -9.43
C TYR A 93 1.34 16.75 -9.64
N THR A 94 0.84 17.03 -10.85
CA THR A 94 0.28 18.34 -11.24
C THR A 94 -0.88 18.78 -10.36
N PHE A 95 -1.61 17.81 -9.78
CA PHE A 95 -2.71 18.07 -8.85
C PHE A 95 -2.28 18.86 -7.60
N LEU A 96 -0.99 18.83 -7.22
CA LEU A 96 -0.48 19.58 -6.06
C LEU A 96 -0.55 21.09 -6.25
N ASP A 97 -0.56 21.57 -7.50
CA ASP A 97 -0.63 22.99 -7.85
C ASP A 97 -2.08 23.46 -8.06
N ASP A 98 -3.01 22.52 -8.20
CA ASP A 98 -4.43 22.80 -8.37
C ASP A 98 -5.14 22.92 -7.01
N LYS A 99 -5.59 24.13 -6.66
CA LYS A 99 -6.26 24.41 -5.39
C LYS A 99 -7.58 23.65 -5.23
N GLU A 100 -8.30 23.44 -6.32
CA GLU A 100 -9.57 22.70 -6.31
C GLU A 100 -9.32 21.21 -6.08
N ASN A 101 -8.44 20.60 -6.84
CA ASN A 101 -8.06 19.20 -6.67
C ASN A 101 -7.54 18.94 -5.26
N MET A 102 -6.70 19.83 -4.70
CA MET A 102 -6.23 19.74 -3.33
C MET A 102 -7.34 19.86 -2.29
N ARG A 103 -8.35 20.67 -2.55
CA ARG A 103 -9.55 20.78 -1.70
C ARG A 103 -10.36 19.48 -1.75
N GLN A 104 -10.64 18.95 -2.96
CA GLN A 104 -11.37 17.70 -3.14
C GLN A 104 -10.64 16.52 -2.48
N LEU A 105 -9.34 16.40 -2.67
CA LEU A 105 -8.52 15.37 -2.02
C LEU A 105 -8.60 15.46 -0.49
N LYS A 106 -8.59 16.68 0.07
CA LYS A 106 -8.74 16.90 1.51
C LYS A 106 -10.12 16.50 2.03
N ASN A 107 -11.16 16.63 1.21
CA ASN A 107 -12.51 16.20 1.54
C ASN A 107 -12.67 14.69 1.40
N LEU A 108 -12.07 14.08 0.39
CA LEU A 108 -12.13 12.64 0.15
C LEU A 108 -11.40 11.85 1.25
N ILE A 109 -10.23 12.30 1.66
CA ILE A 109 -9.45 11.63 2.70
C ILE A 109 -9.79 12.21 4.08
N HIS A 110 -10.81 11.68 4.73
CA HIS A 110 -11.25 12.16 6.06
C HIS A 110 -10.23 11.93 7.17
N THR A 111 -9.42 10.89 7.09
CA THR A 111 -8.41 10.57 8.10
C THR A 111 -7.23 11.54 8.00
N ARG A 112 -7.26 12.60 8.84
CA ARG A 112 -6.32 13.74 8.80
C ARG A 112 -4.85 13.33 8.76
N ARG A 113 -4.48 12.28 9.49
CA ARG A 113 -3.09 11.82 9.54
C ARG A 113 -2.67 11.18 8.23
N TYR A 114 -3.44 10.21 7.74
CA TYR A 114 -3.18 9.58 6.44
C TYR A 114 -3.09 10.62 5.33
N ARG A 115 -4.03 11.58 5.30
CA ARG A 115 -4.04 12.68 4.33
C ARG A 115 -2.75 13.50 4.37
N LYS A 116 -2.28 13.87 5.58
CA LYS A 116 -1.02 14.62 5.72
C LYS A 116 0.18 13.82 5.24
N ASP A 117 0.26 12.56 5.63
CA ASP A 117 1.36 11.67 5.27
C ASP A 117 1.36 11.45 3.74
N PHE A 118 0.21 11.20 3.12
CA PHE A 118 0.08 11.02 1.67
C PHE A 118 0.47 12.27 0.87
N ILE A 119 -0.09 13.44 1.21
CA ILE A 119 0.26 14.70 0.52
C ILE A 119 1.74 15.01 0.69
N TYR A 120 2.29 14.83 1.88
CA TYR A 120 3.71 15.04 2.15
C TYR A 120 4.59 14.12 1.29
N MET A 121 4.23 12.84 1.16
CA MET A 121 4.96 11.91 0.29
C MET A 121 4.94 12.36 -1.17
N CYS A 122 3.77 12.71 -1.72
CA CYS A 122 3.66 13.22 -3.09
C CYS A 122 4.51 14.48 -3.32
N GLN A 123 4.50 15.42 -2.37
CA GLN A 123 5.35 16.63 -2.44
C GLN A 123 6.84 16.27 -2.45
N ARG A 124 7.26 15.37 -1.57
CA ARG A 124 8.65 14.91 -1.48
C ARG A 124 9.09 14.18 -2.75
N HIS A 125 8.25 13.34 -3.33
CA HIS A 125 8.54 12.63 -4.58
C HIS A 125 8.71 13.62 -5.73
N ARG A 126 7.80 14.60 -5.85
CA ARG A 126 7.92 15.67 -6.84
C ARG A 126 9.20 16.50 -6.67
N GLU A 127 9.53 16.89 -5.44
CA GLU A 127 10.75 17.65 -5.13
C GLU A 127 12.04 16.90 -5.52
N HIS A 128 12.05 15.57 -5.38
CA HIS A 128 13.18 14.74 -5.78
C HIS A 128 13.25 14.51 -7.29
N GLY A 129 12.23 14.90 -8.04
CA GLY A 129 12.15 14.68 -9.49
C GLY A 129 12.13 13.20 -9.89
N LYS A 130 11.64 12.33 -9.02
CA LYS A 130 11.57 10.90 -9.25
C LYS A 130 10.12 10.43 -9.28
N ALA A 131 9.77 9.64 -10.30
CA ALA A 131 8.46 9.03 -10.42
C ALA A 131 8.40 7.77 -9.55
N TYR A 132 7.67 7.85 -8.44
CA TYR A 132 7.37 6.71 -7.57
C TYR A 132 5.97 6.21 -7.87
N TYR A 133 5.89 5.04 -8.51
CA TYR A 133 4.61 4.52 -9.01
C TYR A 133 3.56 4.34 -7.91
N GLU A 134 3.96 4.03 -6.68
CA GLU A 134 3.05 3.78 -5.57
C GLU A 134 2.20 5.02 -5.24
N THR A 135 2.81 6.20 -5.17
CA THR A 135 2.06 7.43 -4.90
C THR A 135 1.37 7.98 -6.13
N ILE A 136 1.92 7.78 -7.33
CA ILE A 136 1.32 8.16 -8.60
C ILE A 136 0.06 7.33 -8.84
N PHE A 137 0.15 6.01 -8.73
CA PHE A 137 -1.00 5.12 -8.91
C PHE A 137 -2.08 5.39 -7.87
N HIS A 138 -1.70 5.52 -6.60
CA HIS A 138 -2.67 5.80 -5.55
C HIS A 138 -3.35 7.17 -5.74
N ALA A 139 -2.63 8.21 -6.17
CA ALA A 139 -3.22 9.50 -6.52
C ALA A 139 -4.23 9.34 -7.67
N SER A 140 -3.84 8.63 -8.73
CA SER A 140 -4.73 8.33 -9.86
C SER A 140 -6.00 7.62 -9.42
N MET A 141 -5.91 6.61 -8.55
CA MET A 141 -7.10 5.95 -7.98
C MET A 141 -8.00 6.91 -7.22
N LEU A 142 -7.43 7.77 -6.37
CA LEU A 142 -8.21 8.72 -5.58
C LEU A 142 -8.94 9.74 -6.45
N PHE A 143 -8.28 10.30 -7.46
CA PHE A 143 -8.89 11.30 -8.35
C PHE A 143 -9.91 10.72 -9.31
N ASN A 144 -9.81 9.44 -9.64
CA ASN A 144 -10.77 8.74 -10.49
C ASN A 144 -11.84 7.95 -9.70
N SER A 145 -11.89 8.12 -8.37
CA SER A 145 -12.80 7.36 -7.49
C SER A 145 -12.69 5.85 -7.70
N GLY A 146 -11.47 5.39 -7.99
CA GLY A 146 -11.18 4.00 -8.32
C GLY A 146 -11.18 3.09 -7.10
N LEU A 147 -11.57 1.84 -7.31
CA LEU A 147 -11.57 0.78 -6.32
C LEU A 147 -10.50 -0.25 -6.64
N SER A 148 -9.92 -0.82 -5.60
CA SER A 148 -9.16 -2.06 -5.67
C SER A 148 -10.08 -3.25 -5.43
N ILE A 149 -9.88 -4.33 -6.18
CA ILE A 149 -10.35 -5.65 -5.81
C ILE A 149 -9.34 -6.21 -4.80
N VAL A 150 -9.83 -6.69 -3.65
CA VAL A 150 -9.01 -7.29 -2.60
C VAL A 150 -9.50 -8.72 -2.38
N PRO A 151 -8.62 -9.75 -2.44
CA PRO A 151 -9.02 -11.12 -2.17
C PRO A 151 -9.49 -11.27 -0.71
N THR A 152 -10.52 -12.05 -0.47
CA THR A 152 -11.03 -12.32 0.90
C THR A 152 -9.98 -13.02 1.76
N ARG A 153 -9.09 -13.78 1.12
CA ARG A 153 -7.94 -14.44 1.75
C ARG A 153 -6.66 -13.97 1.09
N ASN A 154 -5.65 -13.63 1.89
CA ASN A 154 -4.36 -13.17 1.39
C ASN A 154 -3.72 -14.17 0.43
N MET A 155 -3.26 -13.71 -0.73
CA MET A 155 -2.66 -14.53 -1.77
C MET A 155 -1.16 -14.23 -2.00
N ILE A 156 -0.61 -13.22 -1.31
CA ILE A 156 0.80 -12.79 -1.47
C ILE A 156 1.50 -12.79 -0.12
N ASN A 157 2.73 -13.32 -0.08
CA ASN A 157 3.69 -13.03 0.98
C ASN A 157 4.81 -12.17 0.40
N ASN A 158 5.26 -11.18 1.16
CA ASN A 158 6.45 -10.42 0.86
C ASN A 158 7.60 -10.86 1.78
N LEU A 159 8.71 -11.31 1.20
CA LEU A 159 9.89 -11.78 1.91
C LEU A 159 10.93 -10.67 2.17
N GLY A 160 10.67 -9.45 1.74
CA GLY A 160 11.58 -8.30 1.81
C GLY A 160 11.88 -7.78 3.23
N ALA A 161 11.29 -8.36 4.27
CA ALA A 161 11.61 -7.99 5.65
C ALA A 161 12.89 -8.66 6.16
N THR A 162 13.98 -8.59 5.39
CA THR A 162 15.31 -9.12 5.72
C THR A 162 16.27 -8.00 6.09
N ALA A 163 17.44 -8.38 6.67
CA ALA A 163 18.48 -7.42 7.01
C ALA A 163 19.06 -6.67 5.79
N ASP A 164 18.95 -7.26 4.60
CA ASP A 164 19.47 -6.73 3.34
C ASP A 164 18.41 -5.93 2.54
N SER A 165 17.21 -5.75 3.10
CA SER A 165 16.14 -5.03 2.40
C SER A 165 16.41 -3.53 2.32
N THR A 166 16.06 -2.92 1.20
CA THR A 166 16.25 -1.48 0.93
C THR A 166 15.45 -0.59 1.90
N HIS A 167 14.31 -1.08 2.38
CA HIS A 167 13.37 -0.32 3.21
C HIS A 167 13.34 -0.73 4.68
N PHE A 168 13.93 -1.87 5.02
CA PHE A 168 13.91 -2.40 6.37
C PHE A 168 15.28 -2.87 6.85
N ALA A 169 15.98 -2.03 7.63
CA ALA A 169 17.30 -2.33 8.21
C ALA A 169 17.24 -3.07 9.56
N GLY A 170 16.26 -3.96 9.75
CA GLY A 170 16.04 -4.65 11.02
C GLY A 170 15.62 -6.11 10.84
N SER A 171 15.48 -6.83 11.94
CA SER A 171 14.92 -8.18 11.95
C SER A 171 13.39 -8.11 12.15
N VAL A 172 12.66 -9.00 11.49
CA VAL A 172 11.20 -9.20 11.72
C VAL A 172 10.89 -9.39 13.21
N HIS A 173 11.83 -9.98 13.97
CA HIS A 173 11.68 -10.19 15.43
C HIS A 173 11.64 -8.89 16.23
N THR A 174 12.24 -7.80 15.74
CA THR A 174 12.26 -6.49 16.41
C THR A 174 11.14 -5.58 15.96
N MET A 175 10.33 -6.00 14.95
CA MET A 175 9.12 -5.28 14.56
C MET A 175 8.02 -5.40 15.61
N PRO A 176 7.27 -4.31 15.88
CA PRO A 176 6.03 -4.37 16.65
C PRO A 176 5.05 -5.37 16.03
N ARG A 177 4.34 -6.12 16.88
CA ARG A 177 3.44 -7.22 16.43
C ARG A 177 2.46 -6.82 15.34
N GLY A 178 1.90 -5.61 15.43
CA GLY A 178 0.93 -5.12 14.45
C GLY A 178 1.53 -4.90 13.06
N TYR A 179 2.84 -4.61 12.95
CA TYR A 179 3.58 -4.53 11.69
C TYR A 179 4.11 -5.89 11.26
N ARG A 180 4.68 -6.64 12.20
CA ARG A 180 5.23 -7.98 11.94
C ARG A 180 4.21 -8.90 11.30
N ARG A 181 2.93 -8.80 11.72
CA ARG A 181 1.85 -9.60 11.16
C ARG A 181 1.80 -9.51 9.62
N ILE A 182 2.00 -8.34 9.04
CA ILE A 182 1.94 -8.11 7.59
C ILE A 182 2.94 -9.01 6.84
N PHE A 183 4.13 -9.25 7.43
CA PHE A 183 5.18 -10.08 6.84
C PHE A 183 5.09 -11.57 7.22
N THR A 184 4.19 -11.93 8.14
CA THR A 184 4.06 -13.31 8.66
C THR A 184 2.71 -13.94 8.37
N MET A 185 1.86 -13.29 7.59
CA MET A 185 0.56 -13.81 7.14
C MET A 185 0.74 -15.04 6.27
N LYS A 186 -0.26 -15.93 6.29
CA LYS A 186 -0.32 -17.06 5.39
C LYS A 186 -0.84 -16.64 4.02
N ARG A 187 -0.35 -17.31 2.99
CA ARG A 187 -0.95 -17.33 1.66
C ARG A 187 -2.04 -18.37 1.61
N HIS A 188 -3.09 -18.08 0.86
CA HIS A 188 -4.21 -18.98 0.65
C HIS A 188 -4.45 -19.14 -0.85
N GLU A 189 -4.83 -20.34 -1.25
CA GLU A 189 -5.32 -20.62 -2.59
C GLU A 189 -6.81 -20.32 -2.67
N VAL A 190 -7.30 -20.02 -3.88
CA VAL A 190 -8.73 -19.91 -4.19
C VAL A 190 -9.12 -21.00 -5.18
N GLU A 191 -10.39 -21.38 -5.13
CA GLU A 191 -10.97 -22.34 -6.06
C GLU A 191 -11.66 -21.62 -7.22
N PHE A 192 -11.74 -22.27 -8.38
CA PHE A 192 -12.39 -21.72 -9.57
C PHE A 192 -13.63 -22.56 -9.95
N PRO A 193 -14.67 -21.90 -10.52
CA PRO A 193 -14.79 -20.47 -10.80
C PRO A 193 -14.93 -19.64 -9.54
N LEU A 194 -14.47 -18.36 -9.57
CA LEU A 194 -14.55 -17.46 -8.42
C LEU A 194 -16.00 -17.15 -8.05
N LYS A 195 -16.25 -17.03 -6.74
CA LYS A 195 -17.52 -16.52 -6.21
C LYS A 195 -17.49 -15.00 -6.22
N HIS A 196 -18.21 -14.41 -7.15
CA HIS A 196 -18.26 -12.96 -7.34
C HIS A 196 -19.22 -12.27 -6.36
N PRO A 197 -18.88 -11.07 -5.83
CA PRO A 197 -19.86 -10.23 -5.14
C PRO A 197 -20.94 -9.76 -6.11
N ARG A 198 -22.18 -9.64 -5.62
CA ARG A 198 -23.32 -9.20 -6.44
C ARG A 198 -23.20 -7.74 -6.90
N HIS A 199 -22.59 -6.90 -6.07
CA HIS A 199 -22.50 -5.46 -6.30
C HIS A 199 -21.07 -4.97 -6.13
N VAL A 200 -20.70 -3.94 -6.92
CA VAL A 200 -19.45 -3.21 -6.74
C VAL A 200 -19.71 -2.11 -5.72
N ILE A 201 -19.42 -2.40 -4.46
CA ILE A 201 -19.59 -1.50 -3.32
C ILE A 201 -18.36 -1.59 -2.40
N GLU A 202 -17.89 -0.45 -1.92
CA GLU A 202 -16.73 -0.38 -1.03
C GLU A 202 -16.99 -1.06 0.32
N ASN A 203 -16.08 -1.91 0.76
CA ASN A 203 -16.01 -2.40 2.13
C ASN A 203 -15.27 -1.38 3.01
N THR A 204 -16.03 -0.47 3.61
CA THR A 204 -15.47 0.57 4.47
C THR A 204 -14.94 0.03 5.80
N ALA A 205 -15.46 -1.11 6.28
CA ALA A 205 -14.95 -1.76 7.49
C ALA A 205 -13.52 -2.27 7.29
N TYR A 206 -13.24 -2.86 6.12
CA TYR A 206 -11.88 -3.26 5.75
C TYR A 206 -10.94 -2.04 5.67
N LYS A 207 -11.35 -0.96 5.03
CA LYS A 207 -10.57 0.28 4.98
C LYS A 207 -10.25 0.80 6.38
N ASP A 208 -11.22 0.83 7.28
CA ASP A 208 -11.02 1.24 8.67
C ASP A 208 -10.05 0.32 9.41
N SER A 209 -10.09 -0.97 9.14
CA SER A 209 -9.15 -1.96 9.68
C SER A 209 -7.73 -1.72 9.18
N VAL A 210 -7.54 -1.51 7.87
CA VAL A 210 -6.24 -1.15 7.28
C VAL A 210 -5.68 0.12 7.92
N TYR A 211 -6.50 1.15 8.09
CA TYR A 211 -6.07 2.40 8.73
C TYR A 211 -5.67 2.20 10.20
N ARG A 212 -6.28 1.23 10.89
CA ARG A 212 -5.88 0.83 12.25
C ARG A 212 -4.55 0.07 12.22
N ILE A 213 -4.39 -0.87 11.31
CA ILE A 213 -3.14 -1.63 11.11
C ILE A 213 -1.99 -0.69 10.79
N MET A 214 -2.20 0.33 9.97
CA MET A 214 -1.18 1.32 9.60
C MET A 214 -1.03 2.45 10.64
N ALA A 215 -1.79 2.42 11.74
CA ALA A 215 -1.78 3.42 12.81
C ALA A 215 -2.09 4.86 12.33
N TRP A 216 -2.83 5.00 11.24
CA TRP A 216 -3.24 6.33 10.74
C TRP A 216 -4.40 6.93 11.52
N ARG A 217 -5.35 6.11 11.96
CA ARG A 217 -6.57 6.56 12.65
C ARG A 217 -6.38 6.76 14.16
N HIS A 218 -5.50 5.97 14.76
CA HIS A 218 -5.32 5.94 16.23
C HIS A 218 -3.90 6.31 16.63
N PRO A 219 -3.66 7.56 17.11
CA PRO A 219 -2.31 8.00 17.49
C PRO A 219 -1.69 7.15 18.60
N TRP A 220 -2.51 6.65 19.53
CA TRP A 220 -2.05 5.78 20.61
C TRP A 220 -1.45 4.46 20.15
N ILE A 221 -1.93 3.90 19.04
CA ILE A 221 -1.34 2.69 18.46
C ILE A 221 0.11 2.94 18.04
N LYS A 222 0.41 4.11 17.49
CA LYS A 222 1.79 4.47 17.12
C LYS A 222 2.69 4.62 18.34
N ILE A 223 2.17 5.24 19.40
CA ILE A 223 2.89 5.41 20.67
C ILE A 223 3.17 4.03 21.26
N ALA A 224 2.15 3.18 21.40
CA ALA A 224 2.30 1.82 21.92
C ALA A 224 3.32 1.00 21.11
N ARG A 225 3.28 1.08 19.77
CA ARG A 225 4.26 0.43 18.90
C ARG A 225 5.68 0.96 19.09
N SER A 226 5.84 2.27 19.30
CA SER A 226 7.17 2.83 19.57
C SER A 226 7.76 2.32 20.87
N PHE A 227 6.94 2.11 21.90
CA PHE A 227 7.38 1.48 23.14
C PHE A 227 7.67 -0.01 22.96
N GLU A 228 6.83 -0.73 22.22
CA GLU A 228 7.05 -2.14 21.90
C GLU A 228 8.36 -2.34 21.11
N GLU A 229 8.61 -1.50 20.10
CA GLU A 229 9.84 -1.52 19.31
C GLU A 229 11.08 -1.24 20.19
N LEU A 230 10.99 -0.27 21.10
CA LEU A 230 12.07 0.02 22.05
C LEU A 230 12.33 -1.17 22.97
N ALA A 231 11.28 -1.77 23.53
CA ALA A 231 11.41 -2.94 24.41
C ALA A 231 11.99 -4.15 23.66
N LEU A 232 11.59 -4.39 22.42
CA LEU A 232 12.13 -5.45 21.57
C LEU A 232 13.61 -5.20 21.26
N ASN A 233 13.99 -3.98 20.87
CA ASN A 233 15.38 -3.64 20.58
C ASN A 233 16.28 -3.77 21.85
N LEU A 234 15.78 -3.38 23.01
CA LEU A 234 16.49 -3.61 24.29
C LEU A 234 16.66 -5.11 24.56
N ARG A 235 15.59 -5.91 24.40
CA ARG A 235 15.62 -7.36 24.62
C ARG A 235 16.61 -8.09 23.72
N TYR A 236 16.75 -7.63 22.47
CA TYR A 236 17.66 -8.25 21.48
C TYR A 236 19.04 -7.57 21.43
N GLY A 237 19.35 -6.64 22.35
CA GLY A 237 20.66 -5.99 22.44
C GLY A 237 21.01 -5.02 21.30
N ASN A 238 19.99 -4.52 20.57
CA ASN A 238 20.17 -3.63 19.42
C ASN A 238 20.40 -2.16 19.84
N PHE A 239 21.37 -1.90 20.70
CA PHE A 239 21.64 -0.57 21.25
C PHE A 239 22.00 0.47 20.19
N THR A 240 22.64 0.06 19.12
CA THR A 240 22.99 0.95 17.99
C THR A 240 21.75 1.53 17.31
N ILE A 241 20.72 0.70 17.09
CA ILE A 241 19.45 1.14 16.48
C ILE A 241 18.73 2.12 17.40
N ILE A 242 18.73 1.84 18.71
CA ILE A 242 18.13 2.73 19.71
C ILE A 242 18.83 4.10 19.68
N TRP A 243 20.16 4.11 19.68
CA TRP A 243 20.96 5.34 19.64
C TRP A 243 20.72 6.15 18.36
N GLN A 244 20.74 5.50 17.21
CA GLN A 244 20.45 6.15 15.92
C GLN A 244 19.03 6.76 15.89
N THR A 245 18.05 6.05 16.43
CA THR A 245 16.67 6.53 16.52
C THR A 245 16.56 7.75 17.42
N LEU A 246 17.23 7.76 18.56
CA LEU A 246 17.30 8.91 19.47
C LEU A 246 17.97 10.11 18.79
N GLN A 247 19.11 9.91 18.14
CA GLN A 247 19.79 10.99 17.40
C GLN A 247 18.91 11.60 16.30
N LYS A 248 18.19 10.76 15.52
CA LYS A 248 17.24 11.24 14.50
C LYS A 248 16.13 12.09 15.11
N ARG A 249 15.59 11.69 16.26
CA ARG A 249 14.53 12.44 16.97
C ARG A 249 15.04 13.77 17.51
N ILE A 250 16.23 13.79 18.12
CA ILE A 250 16.88 15.01 18.62
C ILE A 250 17.17 15.98 17.48
N ARG A 251 17.73 15.50 16.36
CA ARG A 251 18.00 16.34 15.17
C ARG A 251 16.71 16.92 14.57
N LYS A 252 15.63 16.16 14.58
CA LYS A 252 14.33 16.64 14.09
C LYS A 252 13.76 17.72 15.01
N TRP A 253 13.91 17.56 16.32
CA TRP A 253 13.48 18.54 17.30
C TRP A 253 14.28 19.84 17.16
N MET A 254 15.61 19.77 17.10
CA MET A 254 16.48 20.95 16.92
C MET A 254 16.27 21.68 15.58
N LYS A 255 15.77 20.99 14.53
CA LYS A 255 15.43 21.63 13.24
C LYS A 255 14.08 22.35 13.30
N GLN A 256 13.14 21.90 14.11
CA GLN A 256 11.85 22.55 14.31
C GLN A 256 11.98 23.90 15.06
N ASP A 257 12.92 23.99 16.01
CA ASP A 257 13.17 25.21 16.78
C ASP A 257 13.93 26.29 15.97
N ARG A 258 14.45 25.98 14.79
CA ARG A 258 15.12 26.97 13.91
C ARG A 258 14.18 27.63 12.89
N HIS A 259 12.90 27.26 12.88
CA HIS A 259 11.87 27.82 12.00
C HIS A 259 10.75 28.53 12.79
N LEU A 260 10.94 28.78 14.06
CA LEU A 260 10.20 29.73 14.91
C LEU A 260 11.05 30.96 15.14
#